data_9e9e8a1ac91ebbc94aae5cad8c90d1f1
#
_entry.id   9e9e8a1ac91ebbc94aae5cad8c90d1f1
#
_cell.length_a   1.000
_cell.length_b   1.000
_cell.length_c   1.000
_cell.angle_alpha   90.00
_cell.angle_beta   90.00
_cell.angle_gamma   90.00
#
_symmetry.space_group_name_H-M   'P 1'
#
loop_
_entity.id
_entity.type
_entity.pdbx_description
1 polymer ?
#
loop_
_entity_poly.entity_id
_entity_poly.type
_entity_poly.pdbx_seq_one_letter_code
_entity_poly.pdbx_strand_id
1 'polypeptide(L)'
;MQQLKKIDLDEIWQKEQGWNAKRKSGRKFDDEVELRFWEELAPHYAERFNLYRDVYGLGDWIHEKFGENQRILDVGSGCGNFTIPMAKYSQDILAVDFSPAMLRELSISLQREGLTNVKAVHSKWEDFEEPYDADYVLSVNSLYRVCYMREALEKIARYGKKGFILVRTLLKPYLYSLYDELSLNYRRNNDYMMMPMMFSTSL
;
A
#
# COMPACT_ATOMS: atom_id res chain seq x y z
N MET A 1 7.29 35.96 -19.39
CA MET A 1 7.36 34.58 -18.86
C MET A 1 6.65 34.57 -17.51
N GLN A 2 5.44 34.01 -17.45
CA GLN A 2 4.78 33.78 -16.15
C GLN A 2 5.60 32.75 -15.39
N GLN A 3 6.10 33.10 -14.21
CA GLN A 3 6.69 32.16 -13.28
C GLN A 3 5.61 31.11 -12.95
N LEU A 4 5.83 29.87 -13.37
CA LEU A 4 5.03 28.75 -12.91
C LEU A 4 5.08 28.73 -11.38
N LYS A 5 3.92 28.93 -10.75
CA LYS A 5 3.80 28.85 -9.29
C LYS A 5 4.36 27.48 -8.86
N LYS A 6 5.36 27.48 -7.98
CA LYS A 6 5.93 26.26 -7.42
C LYS A 6 4.79 25.50 -6.74
N ILE A 7 4.46 24.32 -7.25
CA ILE A 7 3.42 23.45 -6.69
C ILE A 7 3.91 22.95 -5.34
N ASP A 8 3.17 23.24 -4.27
CA ASP A 8 3.39 22.62 -2.97
C ASP A 8 2.59 21.32 -2.89
N LEU A 9 3.30 20.20 -3.03
CA LEU A 9 2.70 18.86 -3.01
C LEU A 9 2.06 18.56 -1.64
N ASP A 10 2.70 18.95 -0.55
CA ASP A 10 2.19 18.68 0.79
C ASP A 10 0.95 19.50 1.11
N GLU A 11 0.90 20.76 0.69
CA GLU A 11 -0.29 21.61 0.83
C GLU A 11 -1.49 20.97 0.11
N ILE A 12 -1.31 20.57 -1.15
CA ILE A 12 -2.38 19.93 -1.93
C ILE A 12 -2.80 18.61 -1.29
N TRP A 13 -1.83 17.75 -0.95
CA TRP A 13 -2.10 16.46 -0.34
C TRP A 13 -2.85 16.59 0.99
N GLN A 14 -2.36 17.46 1.88
CA GLN A 14 -2.98 17.71 3.18
C GLN A 14 -4.41 18.24 3.05
N LYS A 15 -4.65 19.13 2.09
CA LYS A 15 -5.97 19.65 1.79
C LYS A 15 -6.92 18.55 1.32
N GLU A 16 -6.52 17.80 0.30
CA GLU A 16 -7.33 16.72 -0.28
C GLU A 16 -7.59 15.57 0.71
N GLN A 17 -6.63 15.28 1.57
CA GLN A 17 -6.77 14.26 2.60
C GLN A 17 -7.43 14.78 3.89
N GLY A 18 -7.72 16.07 4.00
CA GLY A 18 -8.37 16.68 5.15
C GLY A 18 -7.46 16.87 6.38
N TRP A 19 -6.13 16.83 6.21
CA TRP A 19 -5.19 17.09 7.31
C TRP A 19 -5.28 18.51 7.84
N ASN A 20 -5.69 19.49 7.01
CA ASN A 20 -5.86 20.89 7.34
C ASN A 20 -7.28 21.23 7.85
N ALA A 21 -8.17 20.25 7.99
CA ALA A 21 -9.52 20.48 8.48
C ALA A 21 -9.51 20.90 9.96
N LYS A 22 -10.40 21.85 10.34
CA LYS A 22 -10.58 22.26 11.74
C LYS A 22 -10.97 21.10 12.66
N ARG A 23 -11.73 20.15 12.14
CA ARG A 23 -12.11 18.91 12.81
C ARG A 23 -11.67 17.74 11.96
N LYS A 24 -10.69 17.01 12.46
CA LYS A 24 -10.24 15.76 11.84
C LYS A 24 -11.17 14.64 12.29
N SER A 25 -11.83 14.00 11.37
CA SER A 25 -12.70 12.86 11.63
C SER A 25 -12.31 11.69 10.74
N GLY A 26 -12.33 10.50 11.31
CA GLY A 26 -12.00 9.27 10.61
C GLY A 26 -10.70 8.63 11.11
N ARG A 27 -10.65 7.32 10.94
CA ARG A 27 -9.58 6.44 11.46
C ARG A 27 -8.17 6.81 11.02
N LYS A 28 -7.99 7.40 9.83
CA LYS A 28 -6.65 7.75 9.32
C LYS A 28 -5.89 8.78 10.17
N PHE A 29 -6.60 9.53 11.03
CA PHE A 29 -6.02 10.54 11.90
C PHE A 29 -5.76 10.05 13.33
N ASP A 30 -6.14 8.81 13.64
CA ASP A 30 -6.06 8.22 14.97
C ASP A 30 -5.50 6.80 14.88
N ASP A 31 -4.32 6.62 15.44
CA ASP A 31 -3.59 5.35 15.36
C ASP A 31 -4.32 4.23 16.08
N GLU A 32 -4.93 4.49 17.25
CA GLU A 32 -5.62 3.47 18.02
C GLU A 32 -6.89 3.00 17.30
N VAL A 33 -7.62 3.93 16.69
CA VAL A 33 -8.81 3.61 15.90
C VAL A 33 -8.42 2.80 14.65
N GLU A 34 -7.33 3.18 14.00
CA GLU A 34 -6.82 2.46 12.82
C GLU A 34 -6.33 1.06 13.18
N LEU A 35 -5.58 0.92 14.27
CA LEU A 35 -5.11 -0.39 14.75
C LEU A 35 -6.26 -1.33 15.09
N ARG A 36 -7.28 -0.84 15.80
CA ARG A 36 -8.50 -1.63 16.10
C ARG A 36 -9.22 -2.07 14.84
N PHE A 37 -9.36 -1.18 13.87
CA PHE A 37 -9.97 -1.52 12.59
C PHE A 37 -9.23 -2.67 11.88
N TRP A 38 -7.90 -2.62 11.84
CA TRP A 38 -7.11 -3.67 11.21
C TRP A 38 -7.05 -4.95 12.06
N GLU A 39 -7.12 -4.84 13.40
CA GLU A 39 -7.21 -6.01 14.28
C GLU A 39 -8.47 -6.85 13.98
N GLU A 40 -9.58 -6.18 13.75
CA GLU A 40 -10.85 -6.84 13.42
C GLU A 40 -10.89 -7.37 11.98
N LEU A 41 -10.29 -6.63 11.05
CA LEU A 41 -10.42 -6.91 9.62
C LEU A 41 -9.37 -7.87 9.08
N ALA A 42 -8.14 -7.92 9.65
CA ALA A 42 -7.00 -8.60 9.06
C ALA A 42 -7.27 -10.07 8.67
N PRO A 43 -7.89 -10.93 9.50
CA PRO A 43 -8.17 -12.31 9.12
C PRO A 43 -9.06 -12.42 7.88
N HIS A 44 -10.14 -11.63 7.83
CA HIS A 44 -11.07 -11.61 6.71
C HIS A 44 -10.46 -11.00 5.45
N TYR A 45 -9.57 -10.03 5.64
CA TYR A 45 -8.86 -9.40 4.53
C TYR A 45 -7.88 -10.39 3.87
N ALA A 46 -7.17 -11.18 4.67
CA ALA A 46 -6.27 -12.22 4.19
C ALA A 46 -7.02 -13.33 3.42
N GLU A 47 -8.19 -13.77 3.92
CA GLU A 47 -9.04 -14.75 3.23
C GLU A 47 -9.51 -14.25 1.86
N ARG A 48 -10.03 -13.02 1.80
CA ARG A 48 -10.51 -12.42 0.56
C ARG A 48 -9.42 -12.34 -0.49
N PHE A 49 -8.24 -11.93 -0.11
CA PHE A 49 -7.13 -11.80 -1.04
C PHE A 49 -6.65 -13.16 -1.59
N ASN A 50 -6.74 -14.21 -0.79
CA ASN A 50 -6.45 -15.56 -1.27
C ASN A 50 -7.44 -16.02 -2.37
N LEU A 51 -8.69 -15.53 -2.34
CA LEU A 51 -9.71 -15.82 -3.33
C LEU A 51 -9.59 -14.98 -4.61
N TYR A 52 -9.10 -13.73 -4.50
CA TYR A 52 -9.04 -12.75 -5.60
C TYR A 52 -7.60 -12.37 -5.97
N ARG A 53 -6.66 -13.26 -5.68
CA ARG A 53 -5.25 -13.04 -5.99
C ARG A 53 -5.10 -12.66 -7.46
N ASP A 54 -4.75 -11.40 -7.67
CA ASP A 54 -4.38 -10.84 -8.98
C ASP A 54 -5.46 -10.82 -10.08
N VAL A 55 -6.67 -10.37 -9.73
CA VAL A 55 -7.77 -10.21 -10.71
C VAL A 55 -7.39 -9.31 -11.91
N TYR A 56 -6.36 -8.46 -11.77
CA TYR A 56 -5.97 -7.47 -12.79
C TYR A 56 -4.56 -7.67 -13.37
N GLY A 57 -3.85 -8.76 -13.05
CA GLY A 57 -2.48 -8.99 -13.51
C GLY A 57 -1.45 -8.01 -12.92
N LEU A 58 -1.78 -7.31 -11.81
CA LEU A 58 -0.87 -6.34 -11.21
C LEU A 58 0.38 -6.99 -10.65
N GLY A 59 0.24 -8.17 -10.03
CA GLY A 59 1.38 -8.94 -9.51
C GLY A 59 2.34 -9.37 -10.61
N ASP A 60 1.80 -9.90 -11.71
CA ASP A 60 2.58 -10.30 -12.88
C ASP A 60 3.27 -9.10 -13.53
N TRP A 61 2.57 -7.97 -13.62
CA TRP A 61 3.16 -6.73 -14.13
C TRP A 61 4.29 -6.19 -13.22
N ILE A 62 4.12 -6.23 -11.89
CA ILE A 62 5.19 -5.85 -10.94
C ILE A 62 6.39 -6.79 -11.11
N HIS A 63 6.15 -8.11 -11.25
CA HIS A 63 7.19 -9.08 -11.50
C HIS A 63 7.95 -8.78 -12.82
N GLU A 64 7.24 -8.49 -13.89
CA GLU A 64 7.85 -8.10 -15.18
C GLU A 64 8.76 -6.88 -15.02
N LYS A 65 8.36 -5.88 -14.21
CA LYS A 65 9.14 -4.64 -14.02
C LYS A 65 10.33 -4.82 -13.07
N PHE A 66 10.17 -5.60 -12.01
CA PHE A 66 11.25 -5.82 -11.05
C PHE A 66 12.22 -6.93 -11.50
N GLY A 67 11.72 -7.95 -12.18
CA GLY A 67 12.50 -9.12 -12.59
C GLY A 67 12.82 -10.05 -11.41
N GLU A 68 13.75 -10.96 -11.65
CA GLU A 68 14.16 -12.01 -10.71
C GLU A 68 15.27 -11.53 -9.76
N ASN A 69 15.34 -12.19 -8.59
CA ASN A 69 16.49 -12.10 -7.67
C ASN A 69 16.80 -10.68 -7.17
N GLN A 70 15.76 -9.86 -6.97
CA GLN A 70 15.86 -8.50 -6.47
C GLN A 70 15.63 -8.45 -4.95
N ARG A 71 16.22 -7.44 -4.30
CA ARG A 71 15.92 -7.07 -2.92
C ARG A 71 14.80 -6.04 -2.91
N ILE A 72 13.69 -6.34 -2.26
CA ILE A 72 12.48 -5.52 -2.33
C ILE A 72 12.12 -5.00 -0.94
N LEU A 73 11.83 -3.70 -0.86
CA LEU A 73 11.19 -3.09 0.30
C LEU A 73 9.70 -2.90 -0.01
N ASP A 74 8.84 -3.59 0.73
CA ASP A 74 7.39 -3.51 0.58
C ASP A 74 6.79 -2.64 1.69
N VAL A 75 6.39 -1.43 1.32
CA VAL A 75 5.89 -0.38 2.24
C VAL A 75 4.37 -0.46 2.36
N GLY A 76 3.89 -0.83 3.56
CA GLY A 76 2.49 -1.13 3.82
C GLY A 76 2.10 -2.49 3.24
N SER A 77 2.89 -3.50 3.58
CA SER A 77 2.76 -4.86 3.03
C SER A 77 1.44 -5.55 3.36
N GLY A 78 0.74 -5.07 4.40
CA GLY A 78 -0.49 -5.68 4.88
C GLY A 78 -0.30 -7.16 5.22
N CYS A 79 -1.25 -7.99 4.84
CA CYS A 79 -1.19 -9.46 5.00
C CYS A 79 -0.37 -10.16 3.91
N GLY A 80 0.38 -9.42 3.10
CA GLY A 80 1.31 -9.98 2.13
C GLY A 80 0.76 -10.25 0.72
N ASN A 81 -0.26 -9.53 0.32
CA ASN A 81 -0.90 -9.72 -0.98
C ASN A 81 0.05 -9.67 -2.16
N PHE A 82 1.01 -8.77 -2.12
CA PHE A 82 2.09 -8.65 -3.11
C PHE A 82 3.39 -9.25 -2.59
N THR A 83 3.67 -9.17 -1.29
CA THR A 83 4.85 -9.76 -0.64
C THR A 83 4.97 -11.26 -0.93
N ILE A 84 3.88 -12.03 -0.74
CA ILE A 84 3.87 -13.50 -0.91
C ILE A 84 4.19 -13.91 -2.36
N PRO A 85 3.51 -13.41 -3.40
CA PRO A 85 3.88 -13.75 -4.77
C PRO A 85 5.30 -13.28 -5.11
N MET A 86 5.71 -12.06 -4.71
CA MET A 86 7.06 -11.56 -4.98
C MET A 86 8.16 -12.38 -4.31
N ALA A 87 7.93 -12.90 -3.11
CA ALA A 87 8.91 -13.72 -2.41
C ALA A 87 9.35 -14.97 -3.17
N LYS A 88 8.54 -15.43 -4.12
CA LYS A 88 8.83 -16.63 -4.94
C LYS A 88 9.96 -16.42 -5.96
N TYR A 89 10.24 -15.16 -6.30
CA TYR A 89 11.27 -14.80 -7.30
C TYR A 89 12.26 -13.75 -6.81
N SER A 90 12.04 -13.16 -5.64
CA SER A 90 12.95 -12.17 -5.06
C SER A 90 14.09 -12.83 -4.28
N GLN A 91 15.22 -12.15 -4.16
CA GLN A 91 16.32 -12.56 -3.28
C GLN A 91 15.87 -12.52 -1.82
N ASP A 92 15.40 -11.36 -1.38
CA ASP A 92 14.80 -11.16 -0.08
C ASP A 92 13.82 -9.96 -0.10
N ILE A 93 12.89 -9.93 0.86
CA ILE A 93 11.94 -8.85 1.01
C ILE A 93 11.95 -8.34 2.45
N LEU A 94 12.01 -7.02 2.62
CA LEU A 94 11.70 -6.36 3.87
C LEU A 94 10.26 -5.80 3.78
N ALA A 95 9.35 -6.39 4.53
CA ALA A 95 7.93 -6.06 4.54
C ALA A 95 7.63 -5.17 5.76
N VAL A 96 7.26 -3.91 5.53
CA VAL A 96 6.96 -2.94 6.58
C VAL A 96 5.47 -2.68 6.63
N ASP A 97 4.86 -2.81 7.81
CA ASP A 97 3.46 -2.43 8.02
C ASP A 97 3.22 -1.84 9.40
N PHE A 98 2.26 -0.94 9.48
CA PHE A 98 1.84 -0.29 10.71
C PHE A 98 1.00 -1.21 11.63
N SER A 99 0.33 -2.21 11.06
CA SER A 99 -0.59 -3.08 11.78
C SER A 99 0.04 -4.40 12.19
N PRO A 100 0.21 -4.66 13.50
CA PRO A 100 0.65 -5.98 13.97
C PRO A 100 -0.27 -7.12 13.53
N ALA A 101 -1.58 -6.85 13.41
CA ALA A 101 -2.56 -7.84 12.96
C ALA A 101 -2.29 -8.26 11.51
N MET A 102 -2.02 -7.31 10.63
CA MET A 102 -1.65 -7.59 9.25
C MET A 102 -0.36 -8.40 9.15
N LEU A 103 0.65 -8.06 9.94
CA LEU A 103 1.91 -8.80 9.96
C LEU A 103 1.77 -10.22 10.55
N ARG A 104 0.83 -10.45 11.46
CA ARG A 104 0.49 -11.82 11.90
C ARG A 104 -0.05 -12.66 10.75
N GLU A 105 -0.99 -12.12 9.96
CA GLU A 105 -1.55 -12.81 8.79
C GLU A 105 -0.49 -13.03 7.69
N LEU A 106 0.40 -12.07 7.49
CA LEU A 106 1.56 -12.23 6.62
C LEU A 106 2.41 -13.43 7.09
N SER A 107 2.76 -13.48 8.38
CA SER A 107 3.57 -14.56 8.96
C SER A 107 2.92 -15.94 8.79
N ILE A 108 1.61 -16.05 9.00
CA ILE A 108 0.84 -17.28 8.79
C ILE A 108 0.93 -17.70 7.31
N SER A 109 0.78 -16.76 6.40
CA SER A 109 0.84 -17.02 4.97
C SER A 109 2.25 -17.43 4.51
N LEU A 110 3.29 -16.80 5.03
CA LEU A 110 4.69 -17.18 4.76
C LEU A 110 4.98 -18.61 5.21
N GLN A 111 4.56 -18.97 6.41
CA GLN A 111 4.71 -20.35 6.93
C GLN A 111 3.97 -21.37 6.07
N ARG A 112 2.73 -21.08 5.68
CA ARG A 112 1.93 -21.96 4.82
C ARG A 112 2.55 -22.19 3.44
N GLU A 113 3.18 -21.15 2.86
CA GLU A 113 3.83 -21.21 1.55
C GLU A 113 5.30 -21.69 1.63
N GLY A 114 5.84 -21.88 2.86
CA GLY A 114 7.23 -22.29 3.06
C GLY A 114 8.27 -21.24 2.67
N LEU A 115 7.90 -19.96 2.70
CA LEU A 115 8.74 -18.82 2.31
C LEU A 115 9.56 -18.34 3.52
N THR A 116 10.88 -18.23 3.35
CA THR A 116 11.83 -17.86 4.43
C THR A 116 12.62 -16.59 4.13
N ASN A 117 12.44 -16.02 2.96
CA ASN A 117 13.17 -14.85 2.46
C ASN A 117 12.43 -13.52 2.68
N VAL A 118 11.50 -13.47 3.63
CA VAL A 118 10.76 -12.26 3.99
C VAL A 118 10.98 -11.94 5.47
N LYS A 119 11.43 -10.72 5.74
CA LYS A 119 11.47 -10.15 7.09
C LYS A 119 10.34 -9.16 7.25
N ALA A 120 9.46 -9.37 8.24
CA ALA A 120 8.39 -8.43 8.59
C ALA A 120 8.86 -7.44 9.66
N VAL A 121 8.55 -6.15 9.49
CA VAL A 121 8.87 -5.06 10.42
C VAL A 121 7.63 -4.27 10.75
N HIS A 122 7.31 -4.19 12.04
CA HIS A 122 6.21 -3.36 12.54
C HIS A 122 6.69 -1.91 12.69
N SER A 123 6.29 -1.05 11.78
CA SER A 123 6.59 0.38 11.83
C SER A 123 5.59 1.18 10.97
N LYS A 124 5.33 2.44 11.36
CA LYS A 124 4.83 3.43 10.41
C LYS A 124 5.92 3.74 9.39
N TRP A 125 5.50 4.07 8.17
CA TRP A 125 6.47 4.45 7.15
C TRP A 125 7.27 5.70 7.55
N GLU A 126 6.61 6.66 8.18
CA GLU A 126 7.25 7.90 8.66
C GLU A 126 8.36 7.62 9.67
N ASP A 127 8.17 6.65 10.55
CA ASP A 127 9.08 6.30 11.66
C ASP A 127 10.10 5.21 11.28
N PHE A 128 9.95 4.60 10.11
CA PHE A 128 10.83 3.53 9.65
C PHE A 128 12.21 4.07 9.28
N GLU A 129 13.25 3.61 9.97
CA GLU A 129 14.66 4.04 9.76
C GLU A 129 15.61 2.85 9.64
N GLU A 130 15.12 1.62 9.58
CA GLU A 130 15.97 0.43 9.48
C GLU A 130 16.76 0.47 8.17
N PRO A 131 18.12 0.34 8.21
CA PRO A 131 18.91 0.26 7.00
C PRO A 131 18.55 -0.96 6.17
N TYR A 132 18.19 -0.75 4.93
CA TYR A 132 17.93 -1.82 3.98
C TYR A 132 18.34 -1.42 2.57
N ASP A 133 19.07 -2.27 1.94
CA ASP A 133 19.69 -2.04 0.64
C ASP A 133 18.78 -2.58 -0.47
N ALA A 134 17.64 -1.91 -0.69
CA ALA A 134 16.65 -2.33 -1.65
C ALA A 134 17.06 -2.02 -3.09
N ASP A 135 16.84 -2.98 -3.99
CA ASP A 135 16.86 -2.72 -5.43
C ASP A 135 15.62 -1.92 -5.82
N TYR A 136 14.46 -2.37 -5.35
CA TYR A 136 13.17 -1.73 -5.62
C TYR A 136 12.34 -1.52 -4.37
N VAL A 137 11.50 -0.48 -4.40
CA VAL A 137 10.47 -0.25 -3.39
C VAL A 137 9.10 -0.44 -4.02
N LEU A 138 8.24 -1.19 -3.35
CA LEU A 138 6.82 -1.31 -3.66
C LEU A 138 5.98 -0.63 -2.59
N SER A 139 4.91 0.04 -3.00
CA SER A 139 3.86 0.51 -2.09
C SER A 139 2.51 0.48 -2.80
N VAL A 140 1.59 -0.33 -2.27
CA VAL A 140 0.26 -0.50 -2.85
C VAL A 140 -0.81 -0.06 -1.85
N ASN A 141 -1.48 1.05 -2.14
CA ASN A 141 -2.57 1.61 -1.34
C ASN A 141 -2.23 1.89 0.14
N SER A 142 -0.96 2.09 0.49
CA SER A 142 -0.52 2.17 1.89
C SER A 142 -0.29 3.60 2.40
N LEU A 143 0.02 4.58 1.53
CA LEU A 143 0.42 5.93 1.94
C LEU A 143 -0.74 6.89 2.28
N TYR A 144 -1.97 6.40 2.42
CA TYR A 144 -3.15 7.24 2.66
C TYR A 144 -3.17 7.96 4.01
N ARG A 145 -2.36 7.50 4.96
CA ARG A 145 -2.23 8.09 6.31
C ARG A 145 -1.09 9.08 6.45
N VAL A 146 -0.20 9.14 5.47
CA VAL A 146 0.95 10.04 5.49
C VAL A 146 0.50 11.50 5.43
N CYS A 147 1.01 12.33 6.34
CA CYS A 147 0.72 13.76 6.36
C CYS A 147 1.65 14.54 5.41
N TYR A 148 2.94 14.20 5.41
CA TYR A 148 3.98 14.84 4.59
C TYR A 148 4.36 13.92 3.44
N MET A 149 3.62 14.05 2.33
CA MET A 149 3.75 13.16 1.19
C MET A 149 5.11 13.32 0.48
N ARG A 150 5.63 14.55 0.40
CA ARG A 150 6.95 14.81 -0.20
C ARG A 150 8.04 14.00 0.51
N GLU A 151 8.12 14.11 1.83
CA GLU A 151 9.12 13.40 2.62
C GLU A 151 9.00 11.88 2.48
N ALA A 152 7.76 11.38 2.48
CA ALA A 152 7.49 9.95 2.28
C ALA A 152 7.95 9.45 0.91
N LEU A 153 7.73 10.22 -0.16
CA LEU A 153 8.16 9.87 -1.52
C LEU A 153 9.68 9.99 -1.68
N GLU A 154 10.31 11.02 -1.13
CA GLU A 154 11.76 11.18 -1.11
C GLU A 154 12.43 10.03 -0.35
N LYS A 155 11.83 9.58 0.76
CA LYS A 155 12.29 8.41 1.51
C LYS A 155 12.21 7.14 0.68
N ILE A 156 11.09 6.89 -0.01
CA ILE A 156 10.93 5.77 -0.95
C ILE A 156 12.02 5.81 -2.03
N ALA A 157 12.23 6.97 -2.64
CA ALA A 157 13.24 7.14 -3.68
C ALA A 157 14.70 6.92 -3.19
N ARG A 158 14.98 7.19 -1.90
CA ARG A 158 16.30 6.90 -1.31
C ARG A 158 16.55 5.42 -1.08
N TYR A 159 15.50 4.65 -0.73
CA TYR A 159 15.65 3.21 -0.51
C TYR A 159 15.77 2.41 -1.81
N GLY A 160 15.03 2.78 -2.85
CA GLY A 160 14.97 2.03 -4.11
C GLY A 160 16.09 2.41 -5.07
N LYS A 161 17.22 1.69 -5.08
CA LYS A 161 18.39 1.98 -5.90
C LYS A 161 18.12 1.92 -7.40
N LYS A 162 17.27 1.01 -7.84
CA LYS A 162 16.89 0.81 -9.24
C LYS A 162 15.56 1.49 -9.59
N GLY A 163 14.71 1.72 -8.57
CA GLY A 163 13.42 2.38 -8.76
C GLY A 163 12.37 1.99 -7.74
N PHE A 164 11.14 2.42 -8.01
CA PHE A 164 10.00 2.10 -7.16
C PHE A 164 8.70 2.01 -7.97
N ILE A 165 7.75 1.26 -7.44
CA ILE A 165 6.37 1.21 -7.94
C ILE A 165 5.44 1.67 -6.83
N LEU A 166 4.65 2.70 -7.11
CA LEU A 166 3.60 3.19 -6.23
C LEU A 166 2.26 2.97 -6.92
N VAL A 167 1.39 2.24 -6.24
CA VAL A 167 0.02 2.00 -6.71
C VAL A 167 -0.95 2.67 -5.76
N ARG A 168 -1.79 3.53 -6.31
CA ARG A 168 -2.87 4.19 -5.56
C ARG A 168 -4.18 3.98 -6.29
N THR A 169 -5.14 3.42 -5.59
CA THR A 169 -6.51 3.38 -6.08
C THR A 169 -7.11 4.77 -5.97
N LEU A 170 -7.54 5.33 -7.07
CA LEU A 170 -8.31 6.57 -7.06
C LEU A 170 -9.77 6.22 -6.80
N LEU A 171 -10.20 6.40 -5.55
CA LEU A 171 -11.61 6.30 -5.18
C LEU A 171 -12.30 7.63 -5.49
N LYS A 172 -13.04 7.66 -6.43
CA LYS A 172 -14.43 7.52 -6.80
C LYS A 172 -14.47 7.31 -8.30
N PRO A 173 -14.57 6.12 -8.79
CA PRO A 173 -14.97 5.95 -10.16
C PRO A 173 -16.39 6.52 -10.27
N TYR A 174 -16.63 7.23 -11.34
CA TYR A 174 -17.96 7.67 -11.80
C TYR A 174 -19.00 6.53 -11.72
N LEU A 175 -18.55 5.29 -11.79
CA LEU A 175 -19.33 4.08 -11.59
C LEU A 175 -19.88 3.88 -10.16
N TYR A 176 -19.29 4.52 -9.14
CA TYR A 176 -19.78 4.35 -7.76
C TYR A 176 -21.12 5.05 -7.52
N SER A 177 -21.34 6.21 -8.15
CA SER A 177 -22.66 6.87 -8.12
C SER A 177 -23.70 6.08 -8.88
N LEU A 178 -23.32 5.45 -10.00
CA LEU A 178 -24.22 4.60 -10.79
C LEU A 178 -24.58 3.30 -10.04
N TYR A 179 -23.61 2.70 -9.32
CA TYR A 179 -23.86 1.54 -8.46
C TYR A 179 -24.66 1.90 -7.21
N ASP A 180 -24.44 3.07 -6.61
CA ASP A 180 -25.27 3.57 -5.50
C ASP A 180 -26.71 3.86 -5.93
N GLU A 181 -26.93 4.31 -7.16
CA GLU A 181 -28.27 4.54 -7.73
C GLU A 181 -28.95 3.27 -8.23
N LEU A 182 -28.18 2.30 -8.75
CA LEU A 182 -28.74 1.07 -9.34
C LEU A 182 -28.85 -0.09 -8.34
N SER A 183 -28.20 -0.06 -7.20
CA SER A 183 -28.20 -1.17 -6.25
C SER A 183 -28.43 -0.75 -4.80
N LEU A 184 -29.67 -0.47 -4.46
CA LEU A 184 -30.17 -0.42 -3.09
C LEU A 184 -29.93 -1.73 -2.29
N ASN A 185 -29.54 -2.81 -2.95
CA ASN A 185 -29.30 -4.12 -2.35
C ASN A 185 -27.82 -4.53 -2.21
N TYR A 186 -26.87 -3.78 -2.79
CA TYR A 186 -25.44 -4.17 -2.78
C TYR A 186 -24.69 -3.65 -1.55
N ARG A 187 -25.29 -2.80 -0.72
CA ARG A 187 -24.69 -2.25 0.51
C ARG A 187 -24.49 -3.27 1.64
N ARG A 188 -24.98 -4.50 1.48
CA ARG A 188 -24.85 -5.55 2.51
C ARG A 188 -23.59 -6.42 2.37
N ASN A 189 -22.92 -6.36 1.25
CA ASN A 189 -21.65 -7.07 1.04
C ASN A 189 -20.58 -6.05 0.68
N ASN A 190 -19.66 -5.81 1.60
CA ASN A 190 -18.53 -4.85 1.53
C ASN A 190 -17.53 -5.13 0.38
N ASP A 191 -17.96 -5.36 -0.84
CA ASP A 191 -17.08 -5.60 -1.98
C ASP A 191 -16.70 -4.28 -2.63
N TYR A 192 -15.57 -3.73 -2.17
CA TYR A 192 -14.89 -2.64 -2.86
C TYR A 192 -14.17 -3.20 -4.08
N MET A 193 -14.72 -2.97 -5.26
CA MET A 193 -14.01 -3.21 -6.50
C MET A 193 -12.99 -2.09 -6.69
N MET A 194 -11.70 -2.39 -6.53
CA MET A 194 -10.59 -1.45 -6.68
C MET A 194 -10.07 -1.48 -8.11
N MET A 195 -10.15 -0.37 -8.86
CA MET A 195 -9.39 -0.20 -10.10
C MET A 195 -8.07 0.51 -9.79
N PRO A 196 -6.92 -0.10 -10.05
CA PRO A 196 -5.63 0.55 -9.85
C PRO A 196 -5.30 1.52 -11.00
N MET A 197 -4.88 2.75 -10.70
CA MET A 197 -4.09 3.54 -11.62
C MET A 197 -2.61 3.37 -11.31
N MET A 198 -1.82 3.01 -12.31
CA MET A 198 -0.40 2.74 -12.18
C MET A 198 0.41 3.95 -12.64
N PHE A 199 1.36 4.37 -11.82
CA PHE A 199 2.42 5.28 -12.20
C PHE A 199 3.76 4.54 -12.09
N SER A 200 4.46 4.41 -13.20
CA SER A 200 5.82 3.89 -13.24
C SER A 200 6.76 5.00 -13.70
N THR A 201 7.83 5.23 -12.94
CA THR A 201 8.95 6.03 -13.39
C THR A 201 10.16 5.12 -13.53
N SER A 202 10.62 4.90 -14.75
CA SER A 202 11.98 4.42 -15.00
C SER A 202 12.90 5.64 -15.03
N LEU A 203 13.91 5.66 -14.16
CA LEU A 203 15.06 6.57 -14.25
C LEU A 203 16.00 6.13 -15.38
#